data_62fcf33fd5aee717f11809205712e8b6
#
_entry.id   62fcf33fd5aee717f11809205712e8b6
#
_cell.length_a   1.000
_cell.length_b   1.000
_cell.length_c   1.000
_cell.angle_alpha   90.00
_cell.angle_beta   90.00
_cell.angle_gamma   90.00
#
_symmetry.space_group_name_H-M   'P 1'
#
loop_
_entity.id
_entity.type
_entity.pdbx_description
1 polymer ?
#
loop_
_entity_poly.entity_id
_entity_poly.type
_entity_poly.pdbx_seq_one_letter_code
_entity_poly.pdbx_strand_id
1 'polypeptide(L)'
;MSKRIVIALGGNALGNTAAEQLQLVTETAKAIVDLIEAGNEVVVAHGNGPQVGMINLGMATAAEAGAIKSDMPFPECGAMSQGYIGYHLQNAIGNELAARGIEKTVATVVTQTLVSEFDSAFRRPTKPIGAFYDAAAAQRMQHSDPTLHMREDSG
;
A
#
# COMPACT_ATOMS: atom_id res chain seq x y z
N MET A 1 -25.91 -20.29 -5.44
CA MET A 1 -24.79 -20.27 -6.42
C MET A 1 -23.64 -19.51 -5.80
N SER A 2 -22.45 -20.10 -5.76
CA SER A 2 -21.21 -19.42 -5.36
C SER A 2 -20.92 -18.25 -6.30
N LYS A 3 -20.48 -17.12 -5.76
CA LYS A 3 -20.06 -15.93 -6.52
C LYS A 3 -18.58 -15.71 -6.30
N ARG A 4 -17.91 -15.08 -7.27
CA ARG A 4 -16.58 -14.49 -7.08
C ARG A 4 -16.76 -13.01 -6.78
N ILE A 5 -16.28 -12.59 -5.61
CA ILE A 5 -16.42 -11.23 -5.08
C ILE A 5 -15.06 -10.60 -4.99
N VAL A 6 -14.92 -9.39 -5.54
CA VAL A 6 -13.72 -8.56 -5.36
C VAL A 6 -14.06 -7.47 -4.36
N ILE A 7 -13.25 -7.38 -3.30
CA ILE A 7 -13.35 -6.35 -2.26
C ILE A 7 -12.18 -5.40 -2.44
N ALA A 8 -12.46 -4.12 -2.60
CA ALA A 8 -11.44 -3.08 -2.64
C ALA A 8 -11.38 -2.32 -1.31
N LEU A 9 -10.24 -2.40 -0.62
CA LEU A 9 -9.98 -1.70 0.62
C LEU A 9 -9.24 -0.39 0.33
N GLY A 10 -9.89 0.73 0.63
CA GLY A 10 -9.28 2.06 0.53
C GLY A 10 -8.32 2.36 1.69
N GLY A 11 -7.58 3.48 1.60
CA GLY A 11 -6.59 3.88 2.60
C GLY A 11 -7.13 4.01 4.02
N ASN A 12 -8.37 4.49 4.18
CA ASN A 12 -9.01 4.61 5.50
C ASN A 12 -9.25 3.26 6.21
N ALA A 13 -9.29 2.16 5.45
CA ALA A 13 -9.45 0.82 5.99
C ALA A 13 -8.13 0.20 6.50
N LEU A 14 -7.00 0.91 6.29
CA LEU A 14 -5.67 0.36 6.57
C LEU A 14 -4.90 1.13 7.64
N GLY A 15 -5.39 2.29 8.11
CA GLY A 15 -4.70 3.11 9.12
C GLY A 15 -3.33 3.65 8.66
N ASN A 16 -2.66 4.35 9.57
CA ASN A 16 -1.38 5.02 9.31
C ASN A 16 -0.19 4.34 10.00
N THR A 17 -0.44 3.49 10.99
CA THR A 17 0.59 2.75 11.73
C THR A 17 0.34 1.24 11.63
N ALA A 18 1.36 0.44 11.90
CA ALA A 18 1.25 -1.02 11.91
C ALA A 18 0.21 -1.52 12.93
N ALA A 19 0.15 -0.89 14.10
CA ALA A 19 -0.79 -1.25 15.16
C ALA A 19 -2.24 -0.93 14.78
N GLU A 20 -2.48 0.27 14.25
CA GLU A 20 -3.79 0.66 13.73
C GLU A 20 -4.23 -0.24 12.60
N GLN A 21 -3.32 -0.52 11.65
CA GLN A 21 -3.60 -1.40 10.53
C GLN A 21 -4.02 -2.79 11.00
N LEU A 22 -3.28 -3.39 11.95
CA LEU A 22 -3.61 -4.70 12.48
C LEU A 22 -5.00 -4.73 13.13
N GLN A 23 -5.35 -3.70 13.87
CA GLN A 23 -6.68 -3.56 14.47
C GLN A 23 -7.77 -3.45 13.41
N LEU A 24 -7.61 -2.57 12.43
CA LEU A 24 -8.61 -2.32 11.38
C LEU A 24 -8.82 -3.54 10.48
N VAL A 25 -7.74 -4.23 10.09
CA VAL A 25 -7.86 -5.43 9.24
C VAL A 25 -8.47 -6.60 10.02
N THR A 26 -8.29 -6.66 11.34
CA THR A 26 -8.94 -7.68 12.19
C THR A 26 -10.46 -7.51 12.18
N GLU A 27 -10.95 -6.29 12.29
CA GLU A 27 -12.39 -6.02 12.17
C GLU A 27 -12.91 -6.28 10.75
N THR A 28 -12.14 -5.85 9.73
CA THR A 28 -12.50 -6.06 8.32
C THR A 28 -12.55 -7.56 7.95
N ALA A 29 -11.66 -8.38 8.54
CA ALA A 29 -11.60 -9.81 8.30
C ALA A 29 -12.92 -10.53 8.64
N LYS A 30 -13.64 -10.09 9.65
CA LYS A 30 -14.94 -10.67 10.04
C LYS A 30 -15.94 -10.61 8.89
N ALA A 31 -16.11 -9.42 8.29
CA ALA A 31 -17.02 -9.24 7.16
C ALA A 31 -16.56 -9.99 5.89
N ILE A 32 -15.24 -10.11 5.69
CA ILE A 32 -14.68 -10.91 4.58
C ILE A 32 -15.00 -12.38 4.79
N VAL A 33 -14.84 -12.89 6.00
CA VAL A 33 -15.10 -14.30 6.32
C VAL A 33 -16.59 -14.61 6.28
N ASP A 34 -17.49 -13.67 6.62
CA ASP A 34 -18.93 -13.84 6.43
C ASP A 34 -19.27 -14.17 4.96
N LEU A 35 -18.62 -13.49 4.01
CA LEU A 35 -18.82 -13.77 2.59
C LEU A 35 -18.25 -15.13 2.16
N ILE A 36 -17.12 -15.53 2.75
CA ILE A 36 -16.52 -16.84 2.49
C ILE A 36 -17.39 -17.96 3.07
N GLU A 37 -17.91 -17.81 4.28
CA GLU A 37 -18.79 -18.75 4.96
C GLU A 37 -20.11 -18.94 4.20
N ALA A 38 -20.61 -17.87 3.56
CA ALA A 38 -21.74 -17.91 2.65
C ALA A 38 -21.46 -18.65 1.32
N GLY A 39 -20.27 -19.24 1.16
CA GLY A 39 -19.88 -20.07 0.02
C GLY A 39 -19.31 -19.30 -1.16
N ASN A 40 -18.90 -18.04 -0.99
CA ASN A 40 -18.33 -17.25 -2.06
C ASN A 40 -16.79 -17.42 -2.15
N GLU A 41 -16.25 -17.14 -3.34
CA GLU A 41 -14.82 -16.94 -3.57
C GLU A 41 -14.52 -15.45 -3.42
N VAL A 42 -13.53 -15.09 -2.59
CA VAL A 42 -13.22 -13.68 -2.31
C VAL A 42 -11.81 -13.35 -2.75
N VAL A 43 -11.67 -12.25 -3.46
CA VAL A 43 -10.40 -11.60 -3.79
C VAL A 43 -10.39 -10.24 -3.12
N VAL A 44 -9.34 -9.96 -2.34
CA VAL A 44 -9.17 -8.67 -1.68
C VAL A 44 -8.10 -7.87 -2.41
N ALA A 45 -8.43 -6.68 -2.87
CA ALA A 45 -7.50 -5.69 -3.39
C ALA A 45 -7.42 -4.52 -2.40
N HIS A 46 -6.26 -3.88 -2.30
CA HIS A 46 -6.08 -2.77 -1.36
C HIS A 46 -5.23 -1.63 -1.94
N GLY A 47 -5.44 -0.43 -1.44
CA GLY A 47 -4.52 0.69 -1.63
C GLY A 47 -3.31 0.59 -0.68
N ASN A 48 -2.36 1.52 -0.81
CA ASN A 48 -1.12 1.50 -0.04
C ASN A 48 -0.52 2.88 0.25
N GLY A 49 -1.23 3.97 -0.03
CA GLY A 49 -0.67 5.34 0.00
C GLY A 49 0.15 5.66 1.27
N PRO A 50 -0.43 5.58 2.48
CA PRO A 50 0.31 5.85 3.72
C PRO A 50 1.50 4.88 3.92
N GLN A 51 1.32 3.61 3.61
CA GLN A 51 2.31 2.57 3.85
C GLN A 51 3.53 2.70 2.93
N VAL A 52 3.31 2.92 1.63
CA VAL A 52 4.41 3.12 0.68
C VAL A 52 5.16 4.42 0.96
N GLY A 53 4.44 5.49 1.36
CA GLY A 53 5.05 6.75 1.74
C GLY A 53 5.97 6.61 2.96
N MET A 54 5.51 5.91 3.99
CA MET A 54 6.31 5.63 5.19
C MET A 54 7.57 4.80 4.87
N ILE A 55 7.44 3.76 4.05
CA ILE A 55 8.57 2.92 3.64
C ILE A 55 9.58 3.74 2.84
N ASN A 56 9.12 4.49 1.86
CA ASN A 56 9.99 5.32 1.02
C ASN A 56 10.74 6.37 1.87
N LEU A 57 10.05 7.08 2.75
CA LEU A 57 10.67 8.03 3.67
C LEU A 57 11.70 7.37 4.58
N GLY A 58 11.38 6.19 5.14
CA GLY A 58 12.31 5.45 6.00
C GLY A 58 13.57 5.03 5.26
N MET A 59 13.45 4.55 4.02
CA MET A 59 14.58 4.14 3.19
C MET A 59 15.45 5.34 2.78
N ALA A 60 14.84 6.44 2.36
CA ALA A 60 15.56 7.67 2.02
C ALA A 60 16.33 8.22 3.23
N THR A 61 15.68 8.30 4.40
CA THR A 61 16.31 8.76 5.64
C THR A 61 17.48 7.86 6.05
N ALA A 62 17.34 6.54 5.93
CA ALA A 62 18.41 5.59 6.26
C ALA A 62 19.61 5.72 5.31
N ALA A 63 19.37 5.97 4.03
CA ALA A 63 20.43 6.22 3.05
C ALA A 63 21.16 7.56 3.33
N GLU A 64 20.41 8.60 3.62
CA GLU A 64 20.95 9.93 3.96
C GLU A 64 21.80 9.89 5.25
N ALA A 65 21.37 9.09 6.22
CA ALA A 65 22.14 8.85 7.44
C ALA A 65 23.33 7.88 7.27
N GLY A 66 23.53 7.33 6.07
CA GLY A 66 24.59 6.35 5.80
C GLY A 66 24.38 4.96 6.42
N ALA A 67 23.17 4.67 6.91
CA ALA A 67 22.82 3.37 7.49
C ALA A 67 22.66 2.28 6.42
N ILE A 68 22.28 2.65 5.22
CA ILE A 68 22.24 1.82 4.02
C ILE A 68 22.99 2.51 2.87
N LYS A 69 23.41 1.74 1.85
CA LYS A 69 24.26 2.25 0.78
C LYS A 69 23.54 3.22 -0.18
N SER A 70 22.26 2.98 -0.41
CA SER A 70 21.40 3.80 -1.28
C SER A 70 19.97 3.67 -0.79
N ASP A 71 19.11 4.62 -1.14
CA ASP A 71 17.67 4.49 -0.93
C ASP A 71 17.07 3.35 -1.78
N MET A 72 15.82 3.07 -1.52
CA MET A 72 15.06 2.05 -2.25
C MET A 72 14.20 2.74 -3.31
N PRO A 73 14.27 2.30 -4.59
CA PRO A 73 13.41 2.84 -5.63
C PRO A 73 11.92 2.68 -5.27
N PHE A 74 11.11 3.63 -5.74
CA PHE A 74 9.70 3.68 -5.37
C PHE A 74 8.88 2.43 -5.75
N PRO A 75 9.13 1.76 -6.91
CA PRO A 75 8.44 0.50 -7.24
C PRO A 75 8.69 -0.61 -6.22
N GLU A 76 9.91 -0.73 -5.71
CA GLU A 76 10.28 -1.70 -4.67
C GLU A 76 9.63 -1.37 -3.33
N CYS A 77 9.57 -0.08 -2.96
CA CYS A 77 8.79 0.36 -1.79
C CYS A 77 7.30 -0.01 -1.95
N GLY A 78 6.78 0.08 -3.18
CA GLY A 78 5.45 -0.38 -3.54
C GLY A 78 5.27 -1.88 -3.29
N ALA A 79 6.20 -2.71 -3.74
CA ALA A 79 6.20 -4.15 -3.51
C ALA A 79 6.30 -4.50 -2.01
N MET A 80 7.17 -3.81 -1.28
CA MET A 80 7.28 -3.95 0.18
C MET A 80 5.96 -3.64 0.88
N SER A 81 5.26 -2.59 0.45
CA SER A 81 3.96 -2.23 1.00
C SER A 81 2.89 -3.27 0.72
N GLN A 82 2.90 -3.90 -0.46
CA GLN A 82 2.01 -5.02 -0.77
C GLN A 82 2.24 -6.21 0.17
N GLY A 83 3.51 -6.55 0.40
CA GLY A 83 3.88 -7.61 1.34
C GLY A 83 3.43 -7.30 2.77
N TYR A 84 3.70 -6.09 3.25
CA TYR A 84 3.34 -5.64 4.59
C TYR A 84 1.82 -5.65 4.84
N ILE A 85 1.04 -5.05 3.95
CA ILE A 85 -0.42 -5.01 4.07
C ILE A 85 -1.00 -6.41 3.87
N GLY A 86 -0.51 -7.14 2.87
CA GLY A 86 -0.94 -8.50 2.60
C GLY A 86 -0.68 -9.46 3.76
N TYR A 87 0.45 -9.33 4.45
CA TYR A 87 0.78 -10.09 5.65
C TYR A 87 -0.27 -9.88 6.75
N HIS A 88 -0.64 -8.63 7.04
CA HIS A 88 -1.66 -8.34 8.03
C HIS A 88 -3.04 -8.88 7.64
N LEU A 89 -3.46 -8.67 6.39
CA LEU A 89 -4.74 -9.19 5.88
C LEU A 89 -4.78 -10.72 5.91
N GLN A 90 -3.71 -11.37 5.45
CA GLN A 90 -3.60 -12.82 5.46
C GLN A 90 -3.71 -13.40 6.87
N ASN A 91 -3.02 -12.80 7.84
CA ASN A 91 -3.09 -13.21 9.24
C ASN A 91 -4.49 -13.00 9.82
N ALA A 92 -5.08 -11.83 9.61
CA ALA A 92 -6.39 -11.51 10.18
C ALA A 92 -7.49 -12.42 9.60
N ILE A 93 -7.52 -12.60 8.28
CA ILE A 93 -8.50 -13.47 7.63
C ILE A 93 -8.25 -14.93 8.01
N GLY A 94 -6.98 -15.38 8.04
CA GLY A 94 -6.65 -16.75 8.43
C GLY A 94 -7.05 -17.06 9.87
N ASN A 95 -6.82 -16.13 10.80
CA ASN A 95 -7.23 -16.29 12.20
C ASN A 95 -8.75 -16.33 12.35
N GLU A 96 -9.49 -15.50 11.63
CA GLU A 96 -10.95 -15.50 11.66
C GLU A 96 -11.53 -16.78 11.04
N LEU A 97 -10.96 -17.28 9.94
CA LEU A 97 -11.32 -18.57 9.35
C LEU A 97 -11.12 -19.71 10.35
N ALA A 98 -9.96 -19.74 10.99
CA ALA A 98 -9.64 -20.75 12.01
C ALA A 98 -10.57 -20.68 13.21
N ALA A 99 -10.91 -19.48 13.70
CA ALA A 99 -11.83 -19.27 14.81
C ALA A 99 -13.25 -19.80 14.49
N ARG A 100 -13.65 -19.77 13.22
CA ARG A 100 -14.93 -20.32 12.76
C ARG A 100 -14.87 -21.79 12.30
N GLY A 101 -13.71 -22.44 12.38
CA GLY A 101 -13.53 -23.81 11.93
C GLY A 101 -13.62 -23.98 10.40
N ILE A 102 -13.35 -22.94 9.64
CA ILE A 102 -13.40 -22.96 8.17
C ILE A 102 -12.02 -23.29 7.61
N GLU A 103 -11.90 -24.45 6.99
CA GLU A 103 -10.65 -24.90 6.36
C GLU A 103 -10.47 -24.24 4.98
N LYS A 104 -9.90 -23.03 4.95
CA LYS A 104 -9.50 -22.34 3.72
C LYS A 104 -8.14 -21.67 3.90
N THR A 105 -7.36 -21.67 2.82
CA THR A 105 -6.06 -21.02 2.79
C THR A 105 -6.21 -19.61 2.25
N VAL A 106 -5.47 -18.68 2.85
CA VAL A 106 -5.33 -17.29 2.37
C VAL A 106 -3.92 -17.12 1.84
N ALA A 107 -3.78 -16.49 0.70
CA ALA A 107 -2.48 -16.19 0.10
C ALA A 107 -2.42 -14.72 -0.31
N THR A 108 -1.27 -14.11 -0.10
CA THR A 108 -0.95 -12.77 -0.61
C THR A 108 -0.20 -12.89 -1.93
N VAL A 109 -0.61 -12.12 -2.91
CA VAL A 109 0.03 -12.05 -4.22
C VAL A 109 0.58 -10.66 -4.42
N VAL A 110 1.89 -10.54 -4.65
CA VAL A 110 2.52 -9.31 -5.10
C VAL A 110 2.27 -9.16 -6.59
N THR A 111 1.73 -8.02 -6.99
CA THR A 111 1.33 -7.75 -8.38
C THR A 111 2.21 -6.68 -9.00
N GLN A 112 2.34 -6.73 -10.33
CA GLN A 112 2.96 -5.69 -11.13
C GLN A 112 1.93 -5.09 -12.09
N THR A 113 2.05 -3.78 -12.33
CA THR A 113 1.21 -3.08 -13.29
C THR A 113 2.06 -2.66 -14.48
N LEU A 114 1.72 -3.18 -15.65
CA LEU A 114 2.34 -2.72 -16.89
C LEU A 114 1.79 -1.33 -17.24
N VAL A 115 2.70 -0.39 -17.44
CA VAL A 115 2.38 0.99 -17.84
C VAL A 115 3.04 1.33 -19.18
N SER A 116 2.46 2.29 -19.89
CA SER A 116 3.05 2.83 -21.12
C SER A 116 3.90 4.05 -20.79
N GLU A 117 5.11 4.12 -21.32
CA GLU A 117 5.96 5.32 -21.21
C GLU A 117 5.31 6.58 -21.85
N PHE A 118 4.34 6.37 -22.73
CA PHE A 118 3.58 7.46 -23.38
C PHE A 118 2.34 7.88 -22.59
N ASP A 119 2.07 7.30 -21.42
CA ASP A 119 0.94 7.70 -20.60
C ASP A 119 1.03 9.17 -20.22
N SER A 120 -0.07 9.88 -20.40
CA SER A 120 -0.17 11.31 -20.10
C SER A 120 0.08 11.63 -18.62
N ALA A 121 -0.10 10.66 -17.72
CA ALA A 121 0.15 10.80 -16.29
C ALA A 121 1.62 11.10 -15.97
N PHE A 122 2.57 10.64 -16.80
CA PHE A 122 3.98 11.00 -16.64
C PHE A 122 4.27 12.48 -16.95
N ARG A 123 3.46 13.11 -17.79
CA ARG A 123 3.57 14.54 -18.11
C ARG A 123 2.71 15.43 -17.21
N ARG A 124 1.64 14.89 -16.66
CA ARG A 124 0.68 15.57 -15.79
C ARG A 124 0.30 14.69 -14.61
N PRO A 125 1.23 14.47 -13.66
CA PRO A 125 0.94 13.69 -12.47
C PRO A 125 -0.17 14.38 -11.67
N THR A 126 -1.14 13.59 -11.20
CA THR A 126 -2.34 14.08 -10.52
C THR A 126 -2.45 13.66 -9.06
N LYS A 127 -1.62 12.71 -8.63
CA LYS A 127 -1.63 12.20 -7.25
C LYS A 127 -0.26 12.40 -6.62
N PRO A 128 -0.11 13.35 -5.68
CA PRO A 128 1.14 13.52 -4.96
C PRO A 128 1.38 12.30 -4.05
N ILE A 129 2.64 11.89 -3.98
CA ILE A 129 3.10 10.77 -3.14
C ILE A 129 4.45 11.18 -2.54
N GLY A 130 4.70 10.81 -1.28
CA GLY A 130 5.95 11.09 -0.59
C GLY A 130 5.81 12.13 0.52
N ALA A 131 6.95 12.66 0.96
CA ALA A 131 7.00 13.66 2.01
C ALA A 131 6.53 15.03 1.51
N PHE A 132 5.99 15.83 2.43
CA PHE A 132 5.69 17.24 2.18
C PHE A 132 6.93 18.09 2.46
N TYR A 133 7.24 19.00 1.56
CA TYR A 133 8.38 19.88 1.63
C TYR A 133 7.90 21.34 1.59
N ASP A 134 8.64 22.22 2.24
CA ASP A 134 8.44 23.65 2.03
C ASP A 134 8.87 24.07 0.60
N ALA A 135 8.41 25.23 0.15
CA ALA A 135 8.67 25.69 -1.21
C ALA A 135 10.18 25.81 -1.52
N ALA A 136 11.00 26.20 -0.54
CA ALA A 136 12.44 26.34 -0.73
C ALA A 136 13.14 24.97 -0.85
N ALA A 137 12.72 23.98 -0.05
CA ALA A 137 13.23 22.63 -0.14
C ALA A 137 12.82 21.97 -1.46
N ALA A 138 11.54 22.12 -1.86
CA ALA A 138 11.05 21.60 -3.13
C ALA A 138 11.82 22.16 -4.34
N GLN A 139 12.10 23.48 -4.35
CA GLN A 139 12.91 24.11 -5.41
C GLN A 139 14.34 23.58 -5.45
N ARG A 140 15.00 23.41 -4.30
CA ARG A 140 16.36 22.85 -4.25
C ARG A 140 16.39 21.42 -4.80
N MET A 141 15.40 20.60 -4.41
CA MET A 141 15.31 19.21 -4.88
C MET A 141 15.07 19.12 -6.38
N GLN A 142 14.15 19.91 -6.92
CA GLN A 142 13.91 19.97 -8.37
C GLN A 142 15.12 20.49 -9.15
N HIS A 143 15.91 21.37 -8.55
CA HIS A 143 17.15 21.86 -9.18
C HIS A 143 18.23 20.77 -9.20
N SER A 144 18.33 19.97 -8.15
CA SER A 144 19.30 18.86 -8.07
C SER A 144 18.89 17.64 -8.89
N ASP A 145 17.58 17.40 -9.03
CA ASP A 145 17.02 16.32 -9.84
C ASP A 145 15.83 16.84 -10.67
N PRO A 146 16.06 17.19 -11.95
CA PRO A 146 15.01 17.68 -12.85
C PRO A 146 13.90 16.66 -13.16
N THR A 147 14.07 15.39 -12.80
CA THR A 147 13.04 14.35 -13.00
C THR A 147 11.97 14.39 -11.90
N LEU A 148 12.23 15.08 -10.81
CA LEU A 148 11.25 15.26 -9.74
C LEU A 148 10.16 16.25 -10.13
N HIS A 149 8.93 15.82 -10.02
CA HIS A 149 7.76 16.66 -10.26
C HIS A 149 7.12 17.05 -8.92
N MET A 150 7.49 18.23 -8.43
CA MET A 150 6.90 18.81 -7.21
C MET A 150 5.65 19.61 -7.55
N ARG A 151 4.62 19.49 -6.75
CA ARG A 151 3.40 20.29 -6.84
C ARG A 151 3.01 20.82 -5.48
N GLU A 152 2.44 22.02 -5.50
CA GLU A 152 1.76 22.57 -4.33
C GLU A 152 0.52 21.73 -4.03
N ASP A 153 0.42 21.29 -2.78
CA ASP A 153 -0.75 20.62 -2.25
C ASP A 153 -1.45 21.60 -1.32
N SER A 154 -2.61 22.03 -1.74
CA SER A 154 -3.42 22.99 -0.98
C SER A 154 -4.38 22.33 0.04
N GLY A 155 -4.27 21.02 0.26
CA GLY A 155 -5.11 20.26 1.21
C GLY A 155 -6.37 19.69 0.58
#